data_520e2f2e667ebdc0ab9be60207affee9
#
_entry.id   520e2f2e667ebdc0ab9be60207affee9
#
_cell.length_a   1.000
_cell.length_b   1.000
_cell.length_c   1.000
_cell.angle_alpha   90.00
_cell.angle_beta   90.00
_cell.angle_gamma   90.00
#
_symmetry.space_group_name_H-M   'P 1'
#
loop_
_entity.id
_entity.type
_entity.pdbx_description
1 polymer ?
#
loop_
_entity_poly.entity_id
_entity_poly.type
_entity_poly.pdbx_seq_one_letter_code
_entity_poly.pdbx_strand_id
1 'polypeptide(L)'
;MTSSQATRSIDEQTLQAFSDAWNRHDLEALMSFMTDDCVFETAAGPERCGTRHSGREAVRRAFEQAWLTFPDAQWRNGRHFVSGDRGVSEWTFTGTKADGTRVEADGCDIFTFRDGRIAIKNAFRKDRPALAAQR
;
A
#
# COMPACT_ATOMS: atom_id res chain seq x y z
N MET A 1 7.03 -32.27 -8.48
CA MET A 1 7.23 -31.59 -8.17
C MET A 1 6.47 -30.91 -7.77
N THR A 2 6.07 -30.67 -7.71
CA THR A 2 5.49 -29.95 -7.31
C THR A 2 5.72 -29.10 -6.26
N SER A 3 6.63 -29.12 -5.66
CA SER A 3 7.06 -28.20 -4.67
C SER A 3 7.06 -26.78 -5.12
N SER A 4 7.10 -26.55 -6.42
CA SER A 4 7.08 -25.19 -6.95
C SER A 4 5.80 -24.47 -6.60
N GLN A 5 4.68 -25.18 -6.48
CA GLN A 5 3.46 -24.51 -6.04
C GLN A 5 3.52 -24.15 -4.58
N ALA A 6 4.09 -25.03 -3.76
CA ALA A 6 4.20 -24.77 -2.33
C ALA A 6 5.16 -23.63 -2.03
N THR A 7 6.12 -23.37 -2.93
CA THR A 7 7.13 -22.36 -2.70
C THR A 7 6.87 -21.09 -3.50
N ARG A 8 5.63 -20.90 -3.93
CA ARG A 8 5.29 -19.65 -4.61
C ARG A 8 5.73 -18.46 -3.78
N SER A 9 6.44 -17.57 -4.39
CA SER A 9 6.96 -16.40 -3.70
C SER A 9 6.60 -15.15 -4.49
N ILE A 10 6.67 -14.03 -3.78
CA ILE A 10 6.44 -12.73 -4.38
C ILE A 10 7.77 -12.20 -4.89
N ASP A 11 7.76 -11.56 -6.04
CA ASP A 11 8.93 -10.89 -6.60
C ASP A 11 8.61 -9.41 -6.85
N GLU A 12 9.61 -8.69 -7.37
CA GLU A 12 9.46 -7.26 -7.64
C GLU A 12 8.34 -6.97 -8.64
N GLN A 13 8.12 -7.89 -9.60
CA GLN A 13 7.05 -7.70 -10.58
C GLN A 13 5.67 -7.78 -9.91
N THR A 14 5.54 -8.63 -8.90
CA THR A 14 4.30 -8.71 -8.12
C THR A 14 4.04 -7.40 -7.40
N LEU A 15 5.07 -6.82 -6.79
CA LEU A 15 4.91 -5.54 -6.11
C LEU A 15 4.61 -4.40 -7.08
N GLN A 16 5.19 -4.45 -8.29
CA GLN A 16 4.85 -3.48 -9.31
C GLN A 16 3.40 -3.60 -9.72
N ALA A 17 2.89 -4.83 -9.89
CA ALA A 17 1.49 -5.05 -10.24
C ALA A 17 0.56 -4.55 -9.13
N PHE A 18 0.94 -4.75 -7.88
CA PHE A 18 0.19 -4.24 -6.73
C PHE A 18 0.16 -2.71 -6.75
N SER A 19 1.30 -2.08 -7.01
CA SER A 19 1.40 -0.63 -7.13
C SER A 19 0.54 -0.10 -8.28
N ASP A 20 0.54 -0.80 -9.42
CA ASP A 20 -0.28 -0.42 -10.58
C ASP A 20 -1.76 -0.47 -10.24
N ALA A 21 -2.19 -1.46 -9.44
CA ALA A 21 -3.58 -1.56 -9.01
C ALA A 21 -3.96 -0.38 -8.11
N TRP A 22 -3.06 0.05 -7.22
CA TRP A 22 -3.26 1.25 -6.42
C TRP A 22 -3.47 2.48 -7.32
N ASN A 23 -2.63 2.62 -8.34
CA ASN A 23 -2.65 3.81 -9.19
C ASN A 23 -3.87 3.86 -10.11
N ARG A 24 -4.45 2.70 -10.48
CA ARG A 24 -5.69 2.72 -11.26
C ARG A 24 -6.92 2.60 -10.36
N HIS A 25 -6.75 2.65 -9.04
CA HIS A 25 -7.83 2.60 -8.06
C HIS A 25 -8.68 1.34 -8.18
N ASP A 26 -8.03 0.18 -8.30
CA ASP A 26 -8.70 -1.11 -8.52
C ASP A 26 -8.69 -1.91 -7.22
N LEU A 27 -9.73 -1.72 -6.42
CA LEU A 27 -9.82 -2.34 -5.09
C LEU A 27 -9.84 -3.87 -5.17
N GLU A 28 -10.56 -4.43 -6.13
CA GLU A 28 -10.64 -5.89 -6.24
C GLU A 28 -9.27 -6.48 -6.57
N ALA A 29 -8.52 -5.82 -7.46
CA ALA A 29 -7.17 -6.28 -7.77
C ALA A 29 -6.28 -6.21 -6.54
N LEU A 30 -6.35 -5.12 -5.76
CA LEU A 30 -5.56 -5.01 -4.54
C LEU A 30 -5.85 -6.17 -3.58
N MET A 31 -7.12 -6.44 -3.36
CA MET A 31 -7.49 -7.48 -2.40
C MET A 31 -7.08 -8.86 -2.87
N SER A 32 -6.94 -9.08 -4.18
CA SER A 32 -6.50 -10.37 -4.70
C SER A 32 -5.06 -10.69 -4.32
N PHE A 33 -4.26 -9.70 -3.97
CA PHE A 33 -2.88 -9.91 -3.52
C PHE A 33 -2.76 -10.22 -2.03
N MET A 34 -3.85 -10.05 -1.27
CA MET A 34 -3.80 -10.09 0.20
C MET A 34 -4.22 -11.45 0.75
N THR A 35 -3.62 -11.84 1.87
CA THR A 35 -4.07 -13.06 2.57
C THR A 35 -5.43 -12.81 3.23
N ASP A 36 -6.10 -13.89 3.66
CA ASP A 36 -7.41 -13.78 4.30
C ASP A 36 -7.33 -13.06 5.65
N ASP A 37 -6.23 -13.23 6.36
CA ASP A 37 -6.01 -12.61 7.67
C ASP A 37 -5.08 -11.41 7.58
N CYS A 38 -5.05 -10.74 6.45
CA CYS A 38 -4.12 -9.64 6.19
C CYS A 38 -4.25 -8.51 7.18
N VAL A 39 -3.16 -7.73 7.29
CA VAL A 39 -3.08 -6.57 8.17
C VAL A 39 -2.55 -5.39 7.36
N PHE A 40 -3.14 -4.23 7.59
CA PHE A 40 -2.67 -2.97 7.03
C PHE A 40 -2.41 -2.02 8.20
N GLU A 41 -1.18 -1.51 8.29
CA GLU A 41 -0.80 -0.51 9.27
C GLU A 41 -0.56 0.79 8.53
N THR A 42 -1.33 1.81 8.88
CA THR A 42 -1.30 3.09 8.17
C THR A 42 -0.12 3.95 8.61
N ALA A 43 0.21 4.95 7.79
CA ALA A 43 1.35 5.83 8.08
C ALA A 43 1.09 6.76 9.25
N ALA A 44 -0.17 7.04 9.56
CA ALA A 44 -0.54 7.96 10.63
C ALA A 44 -1.65 7.35 11.47
N GLY A 45 -1.66 7.68 12.75
CA GLY A 45 -2.69 7.21 13.67
C GLY A 45 -2.21 7.31 15.10
N PRO A 46 -3.07 7.00 16.06
CA PRO A 46 -2.76 7.21 17.46
C PRO A 46 -1.89 6.11 18.07
N GLU A 47 -1.68 5.01 17.36
CA GLU A 47 -0.92 3.88 17.89
C GLU A 47 0.52 3.94 17.39
N ARG A 48 1.39 3.17 18.04
CA ARG A 48 2.79 3.13 17.64
C ARG A 48 2.95 2.69 16.17
N CYS A 49 2.05 1.86 15.68
CA CYS A 49 2.05 1.38 14.30
C CYS A 49 1.16 2.20 13.36
N GLY A 50 0.74 3.38 13.78
CA GLY A 50 -0.26 4.15 13.05
C GLY A 50 -1.66 3.72 13.47
N THR A 51 -2.42 3.18 12.55
CA THR A 51 -3.68 2.49 12.85
C THR A 51 -3.63 1.11 12.23
N ARG A 52 -3.91 0.08 13.02
CA ARG A 52 -3.88 -1.29 12.53
C ARG A 52 -5.27 -1.74 12.14
N HIS A 53 -5.38 -2.18 10.88
CA HIS A 53 -6.60 -2.80 10.36
C HIS A 53 -6.32 -4.27 10.14
N SER A 54 -7.14 -5.16 10.70
CA SER A 54 -6.92 -6.60 10.63
C SER A 54 -8.09 -7.29 9.95
N GLY A 55 -7.78 -8.20 9.04
CA GLY A 55 -8.77 -8.98 8.30
C GLY A 55 -9.19 -8.29 7.01
N ARG A 56 -9.69 -9.08 6.06
CA ARG A 56 -9.97 -8.60 4.71
C ARG A 56 -10.98 -7.46 4.68
N GLU A 57 -12.05 -7.55 5.49
CA GLU A 57 -13.08 -6.52 5.50
C GLU A 57 -12.52 -5.17 5.95
N ALA A 58 -11.78 -5.18 7.07
CA ALA A 58 -11.22 -3.94 7.60
C ALA A 58 -10.17 -3.36 6.67
N VAL A 59 -9.32 -4.23 6.11
CA VAL A 59 -8.27 -3.79 5.19
C VAL A 59 -8.87 -3.23 3.91
N ARG A 60 -9.91 -3.88 3.38
CA ARG A 60 -10.59 -3.40 2.19
C ARG A 60 -11.14 -1.99 2.38
N ARG A 61 -11.80 -1.76 3.51
CA ARG A 61 -12.35 -0.42 3.81
C ARG A 61 -11.24 0.61 3.97
N ALA A 62 -10.14 0.24 4.60
CA ALA A 62 -9.02 1.15 4.79
C ALA A 62 -8.34 1.50 3.47
N PHE A 63 -8.19 0.53 2.56
CA PHE A 63 -7.63 0.79 1.24
C PHE A 63 -8.53 1.76 0.46
N GLU A 64 -9.82 1.51 0.47
CA GLU A 64 -10.78 2.37 -0.24
C GLU A 64 -10.76 3.79 0.30
N GLN A 65 -10.57 3.94 1.62
CA GLN A 65 -10.56 5.25 2.26
C GLN A 65 -9.48 6.17 1.68
N ALA A 66 -8.36 5.61 1.23
CA ALA A 66 -7.29 6.40 0.63
C ALA A 66 -7.80 7.17 -0.59
N TRP A 67 -8.58 6.53 -1.44
CA TRP A 67 -9.11 7.16 -2.65
C TRP A 67 -10.31 8.08 -2.35
N LEU A 68 -11.04 7.80 -1.28
CA LEU A 68 -12.12 8.70 -0.85
C LEU A 68 -11.53 10.01 -0.34
N THR A 69 -10.41 9.95 0.37
CA THR A 69 -9.73 11.14 0.87
C THR A 69 -9.01 11.88 -0.25
N PHE A 70 -8.38 11.14 -1.17
CA PHE A 70 -7.61 11.70 -2.28
C PHE A 70 -8.08 11.06 -3.59
N PRO A 71 -9.13 11.61 -4.23
CA PRO A 71 -9.64 10.98 -5.45
C PRO A 71 -8.64 10.87 -6.59
N ASP A 72 -7.59 11.70 -6.56
CA ASP A 72 -6.51 11.68 -7.55
C ASP A 72 -5.24 11.03 -7.04
N ALA A 73 -5.33 10.22 -6.00
CA ALA A 73 -4.16 9.60 -5.37
C ALA A 73 -3.33 8.81 -6.37
N GLN A 74 -2.01 9.06 -6.34
CA GLN A 74 -1.03 8.32 -7.13
C GLN A 74 0.20 8.04 -6.29
N TRP A 75 0.81 6.89 -6.52
CA TRP A 75 2.08 6.49 -5.92
C TRP A 75 3.07 6.37 -7.06
N ARG A 76 3.96 7.37 -7.20
CA ARG A 76 4.82 7.53 -8.35
C ARG A 76 6.22 7.07 -8.05
N ASN A 77 7.01 6.81 -9.10
CA ASN A 77 8.44 6.51 -9.01
C ASN A 77 8.70 5.25 -8.17
N GLY A 78 7.88 4.22 -8.38
CA GLY A 78 7.97 3.00 -7.59
C GLY A 78 9.29 2.27 -7.77
N ARG A 79 9.87 1.84 -6.65
CA ARG A 79 11.06 0.98 -6.62
C ARG A 79 10.80 -0.12 -5.62
N HIS A 80 11.06 -1.35 -6.02
CA HIS A 80 10.64 -2.52 -5.25
C HIS A 80 11.83 -3.42 -4.95
N PHE A 81 11.87 -3.93 -3.73
CA PHE A 81 12.91 -4.84 -3.25
C PHE A 81 12.25 -6.00 -2.55
N VAL A 82 12.71 -7.21 -2.81
CA VAL A 82 12.18 -8.41 -2.17
C VAL A 82 13.33 -9.24 -1.64
N SER A 83 13.19 -9.71 -0.42
CA SER A 83 14.15 -10.60 0.22
C SER A 83 13.36 -11.62 1.05
N GLY A 84 13.24 -12.84 0.52
CA GLY A 84 12.49 -13.89 1.19
C GLY A 84 11.04 -13.51 1.41
N ASP A 85 10.61 -13.53 2.66
CA ASP A 85 9.24 -13.21 3.01
C ASP A 85 9.03 -11.72 3.36
N ARG A 86 9.99 -10.87 3.02
CA ARG A 86 9.90 -9.44 3.29
C ARG A 86 10.14 -8.65 2.01
N GLY A 87 9.49 -7.51 1.91
CA GLY A 87 9.67 -6.64 0.76
C GLY A 87 9.45 -5.18 1.09
N VAL A 88 9.91 -4.32 0.19
CA VAL A 88 9.76 -2.87 0.33
C VAL A 88 9.37 -2.30 -1.02
N SER A 89 8.40 -1.40 -1.01
CA SER A 89 8.11 -0.56 -2.17
C SER A 89 8.30 0.89 -1.76
N GLU A 90 9.22 1.59 -2.43
CA GLU A 90 9.41 3.02 -2.25
C GLU A 90 8.58 3.76 -3.29
N TRP A 91 8.03 4.91 -2.90
CA TRP A 91 7.20 5.69 -3.80
C TRP A 91 7.14 7.15 -3.36
N THR A 92 6.64 8.00 -4.25
CA THR A 92 6.23 9.36 -3.92
C THR A 92 4.71 9.41 -4.03
N PHE A 93 4.05 9.71 -2.93
CA PHE A 93 2.60 9.84 -2.91
C PHE A 93 2.21 11.25 -3.32
N THR A 94 1.21 11.37 -4.21
CA THR A 94 0.60 12.65 -4.55
C THR A 94 -0.90 12.52 -4.45
N GLY A 95 -1.55 13.55 -3.90
CA GLY A 95 -3.00 13.55 -3.82
C GLY A 95 -3.54 14.93 -3.45
N THR A 96 -4.79 15.17 -3.80
CA THR A 96 -5.47 16.43 -3.53
C THR A 96 -6.74 16.15 -2.73
N LYS A 97 -6.89 16.85 -1.62
CA LYS A 97 -8.08 16.73 -0.78
C LYS A 97 -9.22 17.57 -1.34
N ALA A 98 -10.43 17.36 -0.82
CA ALA A 98 -11.62 18.07 -1.26
C ALA A 98 -11.48 19.59 -1.14
N ASP A 99 -10.72 20.06 -0.16
CA ASP A 99 -10.51 21.50 0.04
C ASP A 99 -9.41 22.08 -0.86
N GLY A 100 -8.84 21.27 -1.75
CA GLY A 100 -7.83 21.71 -2.70
C GLY A 100 -6.40 21.63 -2.19
N THR A 101 -6.19 21.31 -0.91
CA THR A 101 -4.81 21.17 -0.41
C THR A 101 -4.19 19.91 -0.99
N ARG A 102 -2.90 19.99 -1.26
CA ARG A 102 -2.17 18.90 -1.91
C ARG A 102 -1.15 18.29 -0.97
N VAL A 103 -1.01 17.00 -1.07
CA VAL A 103 0.04 16.25 -0.39
C VAL A 103 0.98 15.69 -1.45
N GLU A 104 2.28 15.86 -1.23
CA GLU A 104 3.30 15.24 -2.05
C GLU A 104 4.45 14.89 -1.11
N ALA A 105 4.66 13.59 -0.91
CA ALA A 105 5.65 13.15 0.07
C ALA A 105 6.16 11.77 -0.28
N ASP A 106 7.45 11.56 -0.01
CA ASP A 106 8.09 10.26 -0.21
C ASP A 106 7.71 9.32 0.93
N GLY A 107 7.62 8.06 0.60
CA GLY A 107 7.35 7.04 1.59
C GLY A 107 7.70 5.66 1.09
N CYS A 108 7.30 4.68 1.87
CA CYS A 108 7.49 3.29 1.50
C CYS A 108 6.49 2.41 2.23
N ASP A 109 6.29 1.23 1.66
CA ASP A 109 5.58 0.14 2.34
C ASP A 109 6.60 -0.93 2.67
N ILE A 110 6.53 -1.45 3.89
CA ILE A 110 7.27 -2.65 4.27
C ILE A 110 6.27 -3.79 4.33
N PHE A 111 6.55 -4.86 3.58
CA PHE A 111 5.63 -5.97 3.43
C PHE A 111 6.14 -7.22 4.13
N THR A 112 5.21 -8.01 4.64
CA THR A 112 5.45 -9.40 5.00
C THR A 112 4.61 -10.27 4.08
N PHE A 113 5.23 -11.30 3.52
CA PHE A 113 4.56 -12.20 2.57
C PHE A 113 4.32 -13.56 3.21
N ARG A 114 3.25 -14.22 2.76
CA ARG A 114 2.97 -15.60 3.15
C ARG A 114 2.16 -16.26 2.04
N ASP A 115 2.60 -17.46 1.64
CA ASP A 115 1.89 -18.26 0.65
C ASP A 115 1.66 -17.52 -0.67
N GLY A 116 2.64 -16.72 -1.09
CA GLY A 116 2.57 -15.98 -2.35
C GLY A 116 1.66 -14.77 -2.33
N ARG A 117 1.28 -14.31 -1.13
CA ARG A 117 0.42 -13.15 -0.96
C ARG A 117 0.98 -12.23 0.10
N ILE A 118 0.41 -11.04 0.17
CA ILE A 118 0.81 -10.04 1.15
C ILE A 118 0.01 -10.28 2.43
N ALA A 119 0.71 -10.59 3.52
CA ALA A 119 0.09 -10.77 4.83
C ALA A 119 0.03 -9.46 5.60
N ILE A 120 1.07 -8.63 5.50
CA ILE A 120 1.11 -7.34 6.19
C ILE A 120 1.61 -6.28 5.22
N LYS A 121 0.89 -5.17 5.15
CA LYS A 121 1.32 -3.95 4.46
C LYS A 121 1.48 -2.88 5.52
N ASN A 122 2.71 -2.42 5.72
CA ASN A 122 3.04 -1.46 6.76
C ASN A 122 3.57 -0.19 6.09
N ALA A 123 2.78 0.87 6.10
CA ALA A 123 3.07 2.09 5.36
C ALA A 123 3.81 3.11 6.21
N PHE A 124 4.78 3.76 5.59
CA PHE A 124 5.53 4.87 6.17
C PHE A 124 5.52 6.01 5.17
N ARG A 125 5.36 7.22 5.63
CA ARG A 125 5.39 8.38 4.74
C ARG A 125 6.02 9.54 5.49
N LYS A 126 6.87 10.29 4.80
CA LYS A 126 7.46 11.49 5.38
C LYS A 126 6.36 12.46 5.77
N ASP A 127 6.53 13.07 6.93
CA ASP A 127 5.57 14.05 7.44
C ASP A 127 6.07 15.44 7.05
N ARG A 128 5.27 16.15 6.27
CA ARG A 128 5.60 17.51 5.86
C ARG A 128 4.30 18.29 5.73
N PRO A 129 4.38 19.62 5.85
CA PRO A 129 3.17 20.44 5.68
C PRO A 129 2.53 20.22 4.33
N ALA A 130 1.20 20.25 4.29
CA ALA A 130 0.48 20.16 3.04
C ALA A 130 0.81 21.36 2.16
N LEU A 131 0.80 21.15 0.84
CA LEU A 131 1.04 22.21 -0.12
C LEU A 131 -0.24 23.02 -0.30
N ALA A 132 -0.08 24.30 -0.62
CA ALA A 132 -1.22 25.16 -0.87
C ALA A 132 -2.01 24.67 -2.08
N ALA A 133 -3.31 24.95 -2.08
CA ALA A 133 -4.16 24.64 -3.21
C ALA A 133 -3.65 25.36 -4.46
N GLN A 134 -3.68 24.68 -5.60
CA GLN A 134 -3.31 25.28 -6.88
C GLN A 134 -4.53 25.93 -7.50
N ARG A 135 -4.30 27.03 -8.17
CA ARG A 135 -5.35 27.77 -8.85
C ARG A 135 -5.31 27.57 -10.33
#